data_ae1314e2e431fc5beb5d0406a3a69c75
#
_entry.id   ae1314e2e431fc5beb5d0406a3a69c75
#
_cell.length_a   1.000
_cell.length_b   1.000
_cell.length_c   1.000
_cell.angle_alpha   90.00
_cell.angle_beta   90.00
_cell.angle_gamma   90.00
#
_symmetry.space_group_name_H-M   'P 1'
#
loop_
_entity.id
_entity.type
_entity.pdbx_description
1 polymer ?
#
loop_
_entity_poly.entity_id
_entity_poly.type
_entity_poly.pdbx_seq_one_letter_code
_entity_poly.pdbx_strand_id
1 'polypeptide(L)'
;MNAHNYNYVESVGILEDSKKYTEKEHLVSKKILCKDYNDAVILPPKADYAGKRNGNWGKGGVVDSEGNFIVASTYVGDWATQGGFYEYNHVDKIIDDDVVYIGFISGHYGHFLVDCTTKLWPLVNMKKLGKNVKVAYTGDNELNGNAKMIINLLGINDEDLLYIDEVTKFRKVYVPEQSAKPGEWYTREYLKVFETIQENIKQRAEVHSEIKRKVYFTRTGYLDAKKKEVGEKTLEKVFAYNNFEIYNPERLSIVDMMEIINESTEVACINGTIPLNMIFSYNKNVKLIVLNKTGVYHRNLEYFAEICNFRIIYVDVYDKKFKAKDLGVGPFIVTVTDNLRNYFLDNGMKIPNETKTFKYKDYCTFLILLANRSVRDKLRPVKNKLKEILHK
;
A
#
# COMPACT_ATOMS: atom_id res chain seq x y z
N MET A 1 6.44 25.07 -20.13
CA MET A 1 5.88 23.70 -20.18
C MET A 1 7.06 22.76 -20.10
N ASN A 2 7.32 22.21 -18.93
CA ASN A 2 8.37 21.20 -18.79
C ASN A 2 7.81 19.90 -19.33
N ALA A 3 8.37 19.42 -20.43
CA ALA A 3 8.16 18.04 -20.85
C ALA A 3 8.59 17.14 -19.71
N HIS A 4 7.64 16.53 -19.02
CA HIS A 4 7.95 15.49 -18.06
C HIS A 4 8.61 14.35 -18.84
N ASN A 5 9.90 14.18 -18.62
CA ASN A 5 10.63 13.04 -19.14
C ASN A 5 10.17 11.81 -18.37
N TYR A 6 9.24 11.05 -18.91
CA TYR A 6 8.79 9.76 -18.40
C TYR A 6 9.84 8.64 -18.55
N ASN A 7 11.11 8.99 -18.53
CA ASN A 7 12.26 8.07 -18.62
C ASN A 7 12.51 7.28 -17.33
N TYR A 8 11.60 7.33 -16.36
CA TYR A 8 11.79 6.67 -15.08
C TYR A 8 11.21 5.24 -15.04
N VAL A 9 10.44 4.82 -16.04
CA VAL A 9 9.91 3.46 -16.11
C VAL A 9 10.55 2.71 -17.26
N GLU A 10 11.24 1.62 -16.93
CA GLU A 10 11.77 0.67 -17.90
C GLU A 10 11.16 -0.70 -17.65
N SER A 11 11.03 -1.52 -18.69
CA SER A 11 10.52 -2.86 -18.55
C SER A 11 11.36 -3.87 -19.34
N VAL A 12 11.66 -5.00 -18.71
CA VAL A 12 12.31 -6.14 -19.31
C VAL A 12 11.30 -7.29 -19.28
N GLY A 13 10.40 -7.33 -20.25
CA GLY A 13 9.38 -8.36 -20.44
C GLY A 13 7.94 -7.87 -20.59
N ILE A 14 7.49 -6.81 -19.89
CA ILE A 14 6.12 -6.28 -19.97
C ILE A 14 6.14 -4.90 -20.64
N LEU A 15 6.27 -4.86 -21.98
CA LEU A 15 6.43 -3.57 -22.66
C LEU A 15 5.12 -2.87 -23.04
N GLU A 16 4.02 -3.58 -23.24
CA GLU A 16 2.84 -2.99 -23.88
C GLU A 16 1.91 -2.25 -22.91
N ASP A 17 1.82 -2.68 -21.65
CA ASP A 17 0.93 -2.06 -20.68
C ASP A 17 1.54 -0.83 -19.98
N SER A 18 2.87 -0.72 -19.94
CA SER A 18 3.56 0.39 -19.27
C SER A 18 3.36 1.74 -19.97
N LYS A 19 3.35 1.76 -21.28
CA LYS A 19 3.23 3.00 -22.08
C LYS A 19 1.92 3.76 -21.85
N LYS A 20 0.83 3.07 -21.51
CA LYS A 20 -0.50 3.68 -21.30
C LYS A 20 -0.60 4.52 -20.02
N TYR A 21 0.24 4.26 -19.03
CA TYR A 21 0.19 4.94 -17.73
C TYR A 21 1.16 6.11 -17.63
N THR A 22 2.22 6.11 -18.42
CA THR A 22 3.27 7.12 -18.40
C THR A 22 2.93 8.38 -19.20
N GLU A 23 1.83 8.40 -19.93
CA GLU A 23 1.42 9.53 -20.80
C GLU A 23 0.45 10.49 -20.12
N LYS A 24 -0.02 10.21 -18.90
CA LYS A 24 -1.03 11.01 -18.21
C LYS A 24 -0.41 11.79 -17.06
N GLU A 25 -0.62 13.09 -17.03
CA GLU A 25 -0.33 13.91 -15.86
C GLU A 25 -1.42 13.69 -14.80
N HIS A 26 -1.03 13.23 -13.62
CA HIS A 26 -1.95 12.89 -12.54
C HIS A 26 -2.12 14.03 -11.53
N LEU A 27 -1.20 14.99 -11.48
CA LEU A 27 -1.33 16.17 -10.63
C LEU A 27 -2.43 17.09 -11.15
N VAL A 28 -3.41 17.37 -10.31
CA VAL A 28 -4.54 18.25 -10.65
C VAL A 28 -4.60 19.48 -9.75
N SER A 29 -4.97 20.61 -10.34
CA SER A 29 -5.23 21.86 -9.61
C SER A 29 -6.69 21.91 -9.14
N LYS A 30 -7.05 20.98 -8.23
CA LYS A 30 -8.38 20.91 -7.62
C LYS A 30 -8.31 21.48 -6.21
N LYS A 31 -9.19 22.46 -5.92
CA LYS A 31 -9.38 22.91 -4.52
C LYS A 31 -10.18 21.86 -3.78
N ILE A 32 -9.60 21.32 -2.71
CA ILE A 32 -10.28 20.42 -1.80
C ILE A 32 -10.56 21.11 -0.47
N LEU A 33 -11.62 20.69 0.20
CA LEU A 33 -12.12 21.31 1.43
C LEU A 33 -12.07 20.32 2.60
N CYS A 34 -11.84 20.87 3.78
CA CYS A 34 -12.09 20.20 5.05
C CYS A 34 -13.17 21.02 5.76
N LYS A 35 -14.41 20.52 5.73
CA LYS A 35 -15.56 21.21 6.36
C LYS A 35 -15.79 20.68 7.76
N ASP A 36 -16.24 21.59 8.64
CA ASP A 36 -16.63 21.23 10.00
C ASP A 36 -18.14 21.10 10.14
N TYR A 37 -18.57 20.18 11.01
CA TYR A 37 -19.95 19.89 11.34
C TYR A 37 -20.07 19.77 12.86
N ASN A 38 -20.86 20.66 13.48
CA ASN A 38 -21.15 20.64 14.91
C ASN A 38 -22.12 19.50 15.22
N ASP A 39 -21.98 18.91 16.40
CA ASP A 39 -22.86 17.85 16.88
C ASP A 39 -23.03 16.67 15.93
N ALA A 40 -21.98 16.37 15.15
CA ALA A 40 -22.02 15.34 14.14
C ALA A 40 -21.76 13.94 14.72
N VAL A 41 -22.29 12.94 14.04
CA VAL A 41 -22.20 11.51 14.42
C VAL A 41 -21.31 10.77 13.43
N ILE A 42 -20.31 10.05 13.92
CA ILE A 42 -19.52 9.11 13.14
C ILE A 42 -20.16 7.72 13.24
N LEU A 43 -20.49 7.14 12.09
CA LEU A 43 -21.01 5.80 11.95
C LEU A 43 -19.88 4.83 11.66
N PRO A 44 -19.62 3.81 12.51
CA PRO A 44 -18.64 2.76 12.25
C PRO A 44 -19.01 1.93 11.00
N PRO A 45 -18.04 1.17 10.46
CA PRO A 45 -18.31 0.37 9.26
C PRO A 45 -19.34 -0.71 9.54
N LYS A 46 -20.44 -0.68 8.78
CA LYS A 46 -21.42 -1.76 8.77
C LYS A 46 -21.28 -2.54 7.47
N ALA A 47 -20.97 -3.80 7.60
CA ALA A 47 -20.89 -4.68 6.47
C ALA A 47 -22.27 -4.84 5.83
N ASP A 48 -22.49 -4.23 4.70
CA ASP A 48 -23.67 -4.47 3.86
C ASP A 48 -23.35 -5.64 2.92
N TYR A 49 -23.17 -6.81 3.51
CA TYR A 49 -22.70 -7.97 2.77
C TYR A 49 -23.86 -8.83 2.29
N ALA A 50 -24.23 -8.69 1.08
CA ALA A 50 -24.62 -9.82 0.26
C ALA A 50 -23.36 -10.63 -0.15
N GLY A 51 -22.42 -10.90 0.78
CA GLY A 51 -21.28 -11.80 0.59
C GLY A 51 -20.17 -11.35 -0.38
N LYS A 52 -20.08 -10.10 -0.76
CA LYS A 52 -19.15 -9.64 -1.80
C LYS A 52 -18.09 -8.70 -1.27
N ARG A 53 -16.88 -9.22 -1.12
CA ARG A 53 -15.66 -8.47 -0.78
C ARG A 53 -14.98 -7.80 -2.00
N ASN A 54 -15.66 -7.55 -3.08
CA ASN A 54 -15.04 -6.99 -4.30
C ASN A 54 -14.79 -5.49 -4.16
N GLY A 55 -13.88 -5.12 -3.23
CA GLY A 55 -13.51 -3.72 -3.01
C GLY A 55 -14.57 -2.89 -2.25
N ASN A 56 -15.69 -3.45 -1.81
CA ASN A 56 -16.65 -2.75 -0.95
C ASN A 56 -16.32 -3.01 0.52
N TRP A 57 -15.91 -1.95 1.24
CA TRP A 57 -15.55 -1.99 2.66
C TRP A 57 -16.71 -1.64 3.60
N GLY A 58 -17.91 -1.59 3.09
CA GLY A 58 -19.14 -1.37 3.86
C GLY A 58 -19.59 0.07 3.90
N LYS A 59 -20.76 0.26 4.51
CA LYS A 59 -21.35 1.57 4.80
C LYS A 59 -20.71 2.17 6.06
N GLY A 60 -21.00 3.43 6.32
CA GLY A 60 -20.49 4.23 7.45
C GLY A 60 -19.99 5.57 6.98
N GLY A 61 -19.51 6.39 7.89
CA GLY A 61 -19.07 7.77 7.61
C GLY A 61 -19.68 8.76 8.60
N VAL A 62 -19.92 9.99 8.17
CA VAL A 62 -20.37 11.08 9.05
C VAL A 62 -21.79 11.51 8.70
N VAL A 63 -22.58 11.77 9.74
CA VAL A 63 -23.93 12.34 9.67
C VAL A 63 -23.93 13.65 10.44
N ASP A 64 -24.52 14.73 9.90
CA ASP A 64 -24.63 16.01 10.58
C ASP A 64 -25.73 16.02 11.67
N SER A 65 -25.86 17.14 12.37
CA SER A 65 -26.87 17.31 13.43
C SER A 65 -28.32 17.27 12.94
N GLU A 66 -28.55 17.44 11.64
CA GLU A 66 -29.87 17.38 11.01
C GLU A 66 -30.20 15.98 10.48
N GLY A 67 -29.28 15.01 10.58
CA GLY A 67 -29.43 13.65 10.08
C GLY A 67 -28.99 13.46 8.62
N ASN A 68 -28.38 14.46 7.98
CA ASN A 68 -27.91 14.35 6.61
C ASN A 68 -26.57 13.64 6.54
N PHE A 69 -26.45 12.70 5.63
CA PHE A 69 -25.17 11.99 5.40
C PHE A 69 -24.16 12.85 4.65
N ILE A 70 -22.96 12.97 5.18
CA ILE A 70 -21.87 13.76 4.60
C ILE A 70 -21.08 12.92 3.59
N VAL A 71 -21.37 13.11 2.31
CA VAL A 71 -20.73 12.36 1.20
C VAL A 71 -19.20 12.46 1.22
N ALA A 72 -18.64 13.63 1.61
CA ALA A 72 -17.20 13.81 1.74
C ALA A 72 -16.54 12.86 2.73
N SER A 73 -17.31 12.23 3.65
CA SER A 73 -16.80 11.23 4.59
C SER A 73 -16.51 9.87 3.94
N THR A 74 -17.00 9.61 2.72
CA THR A 74 -16.81 8.35 1.99
C THR A 74 -15.43 8.28 1.33
N TYR A 75 -15.01 7.06 0.96
CA TYR A 75 -13.85 6.80 0.11
C TYR A 75 -14.31 6.19 -1.22
N VAL A 76 -13.77 6.72 -2.33
CA VAL A 76 -13.98 6.19 -3.68
C VAL A 76 -12.63 6.05 -4.38
N GLY A 77 -12.17 4.82 -4.54
CA GLY A 77 -10.97 4.47 -5.29
C GLY A 77 -11.28 3.77 -6.61
N ASP A 78 -10.24 3.37 -7.33
CA ASP A 78 -10.36 2.58 -8.56
C ASP A 78 -10.85 1.15 -8.26
N TRP A 79 -10.31 0.55 -7.19
CA TRP A 79 -10.61 -0.82 -6.81
C TRP A 79 -11.53 -0.93 -5.59
N ALA A 80 -11.44 0.00 -4.64
CA ALA A 80 -12.16 -0.05 -3.37
C ALA A 80 -13.05 1.17 -3.15
N THR A 81 -14.16 0.95 -2.47
CA THR A 81 -15.08 1.98 -1.99
C THR A 81 -15.44 1.74 -0.54
N GLN A 82 -15.69 2.82 0.21
CA GLN A 82 -16.20 2.74 1.57
C GLN A 82 -17.11 3.93 1.83
N GLY A 83 -18.18 3.69 2.56
CA GLY A 83 -19.10 4.71 3.05
C GLY A 83 -20.50 4.58 2.47
N GLY A 84 -21.37 5.32 3.09
CA GLY A 84 -22.79 5.34 2.80
C GLY A 84 -23.63 5.31 4.07
N PHE A 85 -24.77 5.94 4.00
CA PHE A 85 -25.69 5.99 5.13
C PHE A 85 -26.27 4.60 5.46
N TYR A 86 -26.47 4.35 6.74
CA TYR A 86 -27.34 3.30 7.25
C TYR A 86 -28.13 3.82 8.47
N GLU A 87 -29.30 3.31 8.67
CA GLU A 87 -30.12 3.66 9.82
C GLU A 87 -29.51 3.14 11.13
N TYR A 88 -29.50 3.98 12.16
CA TYR A 88 -29.06 3.67 13.51
C TYR A 88 -30.12 4.11 14.51
N ASN A 89 -30.29 3.34 15.58
CA ASN A 89 -31.38 3.54 16.53
C ASN A 89 -31.06 4.57 17.61
N HIS A 90 -29.78 4.67 17.99
CA HIS A 90 -29.31 5.57 19.05
C HIS A 90 -27.84 5.90 18.86
N VAL A 91 -27.38 6.88 19.56
CA VAL A 91 -25.95 7.23 19.72
C VAL A 91 -25.43 6.44 20.92
N ASP A 92 -24.44 5.60 20.72
CA ASP A 92 -23.88 4.74 21.76
C ASP A 92 -22.95 5.52 22.69
N LYS A 93 -22.23 6.52 22.13
CA LYS A 93 -21.23 7.31 22.85
C LYS A 93 -21.28 8.79 22.46
N ILE A 94 -21.08 9.67 23.44
CA ILE A 94 -20.96 11.10 23.24
C ILE A 94 -19.59 11.53 23.76
N ILE A 95 -18.82 12.21 22.92
CA ILE A 95 -17.47 12.72 23.24
C ILE A 95 -17.46 14.22 22.98
N ASP A 96 -17.14 15.01 24.00
CA ASP A 96 -17.08 16.47 23.92
C ASP A 96 -15.70 16.95 23.39
N ASP A 97 -15.28 16.39 22.27
CA ASP A 97 -14.04 16.75 21.58
C ASP A 97 -14.33 17.23 20.16
N ASP A 98 -13.41 18.04 19.64
CA ASP A 98 -13.30 18.33 18.20
C ASP A 98 -12.38 17.28 17.56
N VAL A 99 -12.83 16.69 16.46
CA VAL A 99 -12.07 15.63 15.77
C VAL A 99 -11.97 15.89 14.28
N VAL A 100 -10.86 15.46 13.67
CA VAL A 100 -10.77 15.31 12.22
C VAL A 100 -11.00 13.83 11.85
N TYR A 101 -11.98 13.58 11.01
CA TYR A 101 -12.31 12.22 10.56
C TYR A 101 -11.51 11.86 9.31
N ILE A 102 -10.49 11.02 9.48
CA ILE A 102 -9.62 10.59 8.38
C ILE A 102 -10.16 9.39 7.59
N GLY A 103 -11.39 8.97 7.87
CA GLY A 103 -12.07 7.91 7.11
C GLY A 103 -11.83 6.51 7.65
N PHE A 104 -12.06 5.54 6.78
CA PHE A 104 -11.84 4.12 7.04
C PHE A 104 -10.39 3.75 6.85
N ILE A 105 -9.82 3.02 7.80
CA ILE A 105 -8.46 2.48 7.73
C ILE A 105 -8.52 0.96 7.56
N SER A 106 -8.00 0.49 6.44
CA SER A 106 -7.89 -0.94 6.17
C SER A 106 -6.78 -1.57 7.01
N GLY A 107 -7.05 -2.73 7.59
CA GLY A 107 -6.05 -3.56 8.26
C GLY A 107 -4.99 -4.15 7.30
N HIS A 108 -5.18 -4.03 5.98
CA HIS A 108 -4.19 -4.45 5.00
C HIS A 108 -3.25 -3.29 4.64
N TYR A 109 -1.97 -3.42 5.00
CA TYR A 109 -0.97 -2.36 4.87
C TYR A 109 -0.85 -1.75 3.46
N GLY A 110 -0.94 -2.56 2.39
CA GLY A 110 -0.93 -2.06 1.02
C GLY A 110 -2.12 -1.14 0.72
N HIS A 111 -3.30 -1.46 1.22
CA HIS A 111 -4.49 -0.62 1.12
C HIS A 111 -4.35 0.64 1.98
N PHE A 112 -3.75 0.53 3.17
CA PHE A 112 -3.45 1.72 3.96
C PHE A 112 -2.62 2.71 3.14
N LEU A 113 -1.51 2.27 2.54
CA LEU A 113 -0.62 3.14 1.75
C LEU A 113 -1.30 3.77 0.54
N VAL A 114 -2.13 3.01 -0.17
CA VAL A 114 -2.72 3.45 -1.44
C VAL A 114 -4.02 4.21 -1.22
N ASP A 115 -4.90 3.67 -0.40
CA ASP A 115 -6.30 4.10 -0.34
C ASP A 115 -6.56 5.00 0.88
N CYS A 116 -6.02 4.65 2.06
CA CYS A 116 -6.34 5.37 3.30
C CYS A 116 -5.58 6.67 3.46
N THR A 117 -4.42 6.84 2.81
CA THR A 117 -3.61 8.08 2.88
C THR A 117 -4.27 9.28 2.22
N THR A 118 -5.31 9.06 1.41
CA THR A 118 -5.98 10.12 0.64
C THR A 118 -6.71 11.17 1.48
N LYS A 119 -6.93 10.90 2.76
CA LYS A 119 -7.57 11.83 3.72
C LYS A 119 -6.66 12.29 4.84
N LEU A 120 -5.37 11.98 4.79
CA LEU A 120 -4.41 12.38 5.83
C LEU A 120 -3.92 13.83 5.70
N TRP A 121 -4.23 14.52 4.60
CA TRP A 121 -3.70 15.86 4.33
C TRP A 121 -4.01 16.93 5.40
N PRO A 122 -5.13 16.92 6.16
CA PRO A 122 -5.32 17.89 7.23
C PRO A 122 -4.34 17.69 8.40
N LEU A 123 -3.81 16.46 8.56
CA LEU A 123 -2.88 16.14 9.66
C LEU A 123 -1.55 16.89 9.52
N VAL A 124 -1.15 17.23 8.29
CA VAL A 124 0.06 18.02 8.01
C VAL A 124 0.04 19.38 8.72
N ASN A 125 -1.14 19.91 9.01
CA ASN A 125 -1.28 21.20 9.65
C ASN A 125 -2.48 21.26 10.59
N MET A 126 -2.54 20.33 11.54
CA MET A 126 -3.61 20.20 12.54
C MET A 126 -3.88 21.50 13.31
N LYS A 127 -2.82 22.28 13.57
CA LYS A 127 -2.95 23.58 14.28
C LYS A 127 -3.88 24.57 13.58
N LYS A 128 -4.08 24.44 12.26
CA LYS A 128 -5.04 25.26 11.50
C LYS A 128 -6.50 24.90 11.78
N LEU A 129 -6.78 23.67 12.21
CA LEU A 129 -8.13 23.22 12.56
C LEU A 129 -8.56 23.70 13.93
N GLY A 130 -7.61 23.91 14.83
CA GLY A 130 -7.86 24.37 16.20
C GLY A 130 -6.85 23.82 17.20
N LYS A 131 -6.98 24.25 18.45
CA LYS A 131 -6.23 23.66 19.57
C LYS A 131 -6.96 22.39 20.03
N ASN A 132 -6.19 21.34 20.35
CA ASN A 132 -6.71 20.09 20.91
C ASN A 132 -7.67 19.30 19.99
N VAL A 133 -7.54 19.43 18.67
CA VAL A 133 -8.28 18.59 17.73
C VAL A 133 -7.66 17.20 17.71
N LYS A 134 -8.46 16.16 17.93
CA LYS A 134 -8.04 14.76 17.87
C LYS A 134 -8.30 14.15 16.47
N VAL A 135 -7.83 12.95 16.25
CA VAL A 135 -7.98 12.23 14.99
C VAL A 135 -8.91 11.05 15.17
N ALA A 136 -10.08 11.10 14.55
CA ALA A 136 -11.04 10.00 14.56
C ALA A 136 -10.93 9.18 13.27
N TYR A 137 -11.01 7.87 13.39
CA TYR A 137 -11.00 6.94 12.25
C TYR A 137 -11.88 5.73 12.55
N THR A 138 -12.37 5.11 11.50
CA THR A 138 -13.02 3.80 11.53
C THR A 138 -12.12 2.78 10.81
N GLY A 139 -12.40 1.50 10.91
CA GLY A 139 -11.57 0.52 10.22
C GLY A 139 -11.91 -0.93 10.52
N ASP A 140 -11.10 -1.84 9.94
CA ASP A 140 -11.19 -3.28 10.23
C ASP A 140 -10.81 -3.61 11.68
N ASN A 141 -9.88 -2.84 12.25
CA ASN A 141 -9.36 -2.97 13.59
C ASN A 141 -8.74 -1.66 14.05
N GLU A 142 -8.41 -1.55 15.33
CA GLU A 142 -7.60 -0.46 15.85
C GLU A 142 -6.23 -0.38 15.16
N LEU A 143 -5.78 0.83 14.87
CA LEU A 143 -4.50 1.12 14.21
C LEU A 143 -3.33 0.56 15.01
N ASN A 144 -2.49 -0.20 14.33
CA ASN A 144 -1.27 -0.77 14.90
C ASN A 144 -0.12 -0.81 13.88
N GLY A 145 1.03 -1.25 14.34
CA GLY A 145 2.21 -1.50 13.49
C GLY A 145 2.58 -0.32 12.59
N ASN A 146 2.91 -0.62 11.34
CA ASN A 146 3.43 0.37 10.39
C ASN A 146 2.45 1.49 10.06
N ALA A 147 1.16 1.22 9.98
CA ALA A 147 0.14 2.24 9.70
C ALA A 147 0.08 3.29 10.81
N LYS A 148 0.13 2.86 12.07
CA LYS A 148 0.18 3.75 13.23
C LYS A 148 1.46 4.59 13.24
N MET A 149 2.61 3.96 12.99
CA MET A 149 3.90 4.67 12.93
C MET A 149 3.92 5.75 11.83
N ILE A 150 3.28 5.51 10.69
CA ILE A 150 3.17 6.51 9.61
C ILE A 150 2.34 7.71 10.05
N ILE A 151 1.24 7.50 10.75
CA ILE A 151 0.45 8.60 11.30
C ILE A 151 1.23 9.36 12.38
N ASN A 152 1.99 8.66 13.20
CA ASN A 152 2.86 9.30 14.21
C ASN A 152 3.98 10.13 13.55
N LEU A 153 4.44 9.75 12.36
CA LEU A 153 5.38 10.56 11.56
C LEU A 153 4.75 11.86 11.04
N LEU A 154 3.43 12.00 11.05
CA LEU A 154 2.74 13.28 10.81
C LEU A 154 2.59 14.13 12.06
N GLY A 155 3.16 13.70 13.20
CA GLY A 155 3.14 14.43 14.46
C GLY A 155 1.89 14.17 15.31
N ILE A 156 1.17 13.10 15.06
CA ILE A 156 -0.02 12.69 15.83
C ILE A 156 0.42 11.67 16.88
N ASN A 157 0.09 11.95 18.15
CA ASN A 157 0.37 11.04 19.25
C ASN A 157 -0.70 9.96 19.38
N ASP A 158 -0.36 8.85 20.04
CA ASP A 158 -1.27 7.73 20.24
C ASP A 158 -2.53 8.11 21.02
N GLU A 159 -2.42 9.00 21.99
CA GLU A 159 -3.52 9.54 22.81
C GLU A 159 -4.51 10.42 22.03
N ASP A 160 -4.08 10.93 20.88
CA ASP A 160 -4.91 11.76 20.00
C ASP A 160 -5.64 10.93 18.94
N LEU A 161 -5.38 9.62 18.85
CA LEU A 161 -6.01 8.70 17.91
C LEU A 161 -7.25 8.04 18.53
N LEU A 162 -8.41 8.26 17.93
CA LEU A 162 -9.68 7.70 18.39
C LEU A 162 -10.22 6.70 17.38
N TYR A 163 -10.19 5.42 17.73
CA TYR A 163 -10.85 4.36 16.97
C TYR A 163 -12.35 4.34 17.25
N ILE A 164 -13.16 4.39 16.21
CA ILE A 164 -14.62 4.45 16.30
C ILE A 164 -15.21 3.13 15.83
N ASP A 165 -15.66 2.32 16.77
CA ASP A 165 -16.29 1.00 16.57
C ASP A 165 -17.77 0.98 16.96
N GLU A 166 -18.28 2.06 17.54
CA GLU A 166 -19.68 2.28 17.92
C GLU A 166 -20.19 3.64 17.42
N VAL A 167 -21.51 3.83 17.34
CA VAL A 167 -22.12 5.09 16.87
C VAL A 167 -21.76 6.22 17.83
N THR A 168 -20.86 7.09 17.44
CA THR A 168 -20.28 8.10 18.32
C THR A 168 -20.57 9.52 17.85
N LYS A 169 -21.14 10.35 18.73
CA LYS A 169 -21.36 11.79 18.52
C LYS A 169 -20.21 12.59 19.07
N PHE A 170 -19.78 13.60 18.33
CA PHE A 170 -18.73 14.55 18.70
C PHE A 170 -19.27 15.97 18.74
N ARG A 171 -18.64 16.84 19.55
CA ARG A 171 -18.93 18.28 19.55
C ARG A 171 -18.74 18.87 18.14
N LYS A 172 -17.63 18.51 17.48
CA LYS A 172 -17.34 18.95 16.10
C LYS A 172 -16.54 17.89 15.34
N VAL A 173 -16.94 17.64 14.11
CA VAL A 173 -16.23 16.74 13.20
C VAL A 173 -15.77 17.52 11.97
N TYR A 174 -14.47 17.58 11.76
CA TYR A 174 -13.87 18.05 10.51
C TYR A 174 -13.83 16.89 9.51
N VAL A 175 -14.43 17.08 8.34
CA VAL A 175 -14.53 16.04 7.29
C VAL A 175 -13.75 16.51 6.06
N PRO A 176 -12.57 15.96 5.78
CA PRO A 176 -11.81 16.26 4.58
C PRO A 176 -12.37 15.54 3.35
N GLU A 177 -12.37 16.26 2.23
CA GLU A 177 -12.48 15.63 0.91
C GLU A 177 -11.22 14.80 0.61
N GLN A 178 -11.34 13.82 -0.31
CA GLN A 178 -10.19 13.08 -0.79
C GLN A 178 -9.22 13.98 -1.55
N SER A 179 -7.94 13.87 -1.25
CA SER A 179 -6.84 14.59 -1.91
C SER A 179 -6.25 13.85 -3.10
N ALA A 180 -6.67 12.59 -3.29
CA ALA A 180 -6.25 11.76 -4.41
C ALA A 180 -7.29 10.68 -4.73
N LYS A 181 -7.30 10.22 -6.00
CA LYS A 181 -7.87 8.94 -6.41
C LYS A 181 -6.74 8.10 -6.99
N PRO A 182 -6.28 7.07 -6.30
CA PRO A 182 -5.09 6.30 -6.69
C PRO A 182 -5.17 5.83 -8.15
N GLY A 183 -4.07 6.02 -8.88
CA GLY A 183 -3.97 5.68 -10.30
C GLY A 183 -4.71 6.63 -11.27
N GLU A 184 -5.39 7.68 -10.78
CA GLU A 184 -6.12 8.63 -11.63
C GLU A 184 -5.67 10.08 -11.44
N TRP A 185 -5.63 10.58 -10.22
CA TRP A 185 -5.23 11.95 -9.93
C TRP A 185 -4.83 12.15 -8.47
N TYR A 186 -4.02 13.19 -8.23
CA TYR A 186 -3.68 13.69 -6.90
C TYR A 186 -3.55 15.20 -6.87
N THR A 187 -3.66 15.80 -5.68
CA THR A 187 -3.52 17.25 -5.46
C THR A 187 -2.19 17.58 -4.75
N ARG A 188 -1.90 18.86 -4.62
CA ARG A 188 -0.75 19.35 -3.83
C ARG A 188 -0.83 18.95 -2.37
N GLU A 189 -2.03 18.89 -1.80
CA GLU A 189 -2.27 18.49 -0.41
C GLU A 189 -1.88 17.02 -0.19
N TYR A 190 -2.13 16.16 -1.18
CA TYR A 190 -1.69 14.75 -1.11
C TYR A 190 -0.16 14.64 -1.10
N LEU A 191 0.53 15.37 -1.97
CA LEU A 191 2.00 15.41 -1.99
C LEU A 191 2.56 15.83 -0.64
N LYS A 192 1.96 16.86 -0.03
CA LYS A 192 2.39 17.44 1.24
C LYS A 192 2.42 16.42 2.38
N VAL A 193 1.53 15.43 2.37
CA VAL A 193 1.54 14.32 3.35
C VAL A 193 2.87 13.58 3.31
N PHE A 194 3.29 13.15 2.12
CA PHE A 194 4.53 12.38 1.97
C PHE A 194 5.77 13.24 2.16
N GLU A 195 5.77 14.46 1.66
CA GLU A 195 6.85 15.42 1.93
C GLU A 195 7.07 15.61 3.43
N THR A 196 6.00 15.77 4.22
CA THR A 196 6.09 15.93 5.67
C THR A 196 6.65 14.66 6.34
N ILE A 197 6.21 13.48 5.92
CA ILE A 197 6.74 12.22 6.44
C ILE A 197 8.23 12.08 6.09
N GLN A 198 8.61 12.37 4.85
CA GLN A 198 10.00 12.33 4.38
C GLN A 198 10.90 13.30 5.16
N GLU A 199 10.43 14.53 5.41
CA GLU A 199 11.14 15.53 6.22
C GLU A 199 11.35 15.03 7.65
N ASN A 200 10.33 14.44 8.26
CA ASN A 200 10.40 13.93 9.64
C ASN A 200 11.29 12.69 9.75
N ILE A 201 11.34 11.82 8.74
CA ILE A 201 12.30 10.72 8.69
C ILE A 201 13.72 11.28 8.58
N LYS A 202 13.95 12.22 7.66
CA LYS A 202 15.27 12.84 7.45
C LYS A 202 15.80 13.55 8.70
N GLN A 203 14.93 14.16 9.51
CA GLN A 203 15.31 14.80 10.78
C GLN A 203 15.68 13.80 11.87
N ARG A 204 15.14 12.57 11.81
CA ARG A 204 15.44 11.49 12.77
C ARG A 204 16.69 10.69 12.36
N ALA A 205 16.95 10.62 11.07
CA ALA A 205 18.16 9.94 10.56
C ALA A 205 19.39 10.65 11.10
N GLU A 206 20.27 9.94 11.81
CA GLU A 206 21.61 10.42 12.07
C GLU A 206 22.28 10.71 10.73
N VAL A 207 23.02 11.83 10.65
CA VAL A 207 23.72 12.23 9.41
C VAL A 207 24.78 11.18 9.09
N HIS A 208 24.37 10.10 8.44
CA HIS A 208 25.29 9.14 7.88
C HIS A 208 25.85 9.70 6.56
N SER A 209 27.16 9.65 6.42
CA SER A 209 27.87 9.89 5.15
C SER A 209 27.18 9.09 4.04
N GLU A 210 27.13 9.63 2.80
CA GLU A 210 26.57 8.99 1.60
C GLU A 210 26.94 7.50 1.47
N ILE A 211 26.18 6.63 2.12
CA ILE A 211 26.35 5.18 1.98
C ILE A 211 25.57 4.78 0.72
N LYS A 212 26.28 4.32 -0.28
CA LYS A 212 25.70 3.87 -1.57
C LYS A 212 25.40 2.39 -1.50
N ARG A 213 24.31 2.03 -0.85
CA ARG A 213 23.86 0.63 -0.69
C ARG A 213 23.17 0.11 -1.95
N LYS A 214 23.28 -1.21 -2.16
CA LYS A 214 22.39 -2.00 -3.02
C LYS A 214 21.63 -2.96 -2.14
N VAL A 215 20.31 -2.94 -2.17
CA VAL A 215 19.47 -3.65 -1.21
C VAL A 215 18.47 -4.56 -1.93
N TYR A 216 18.32 -5.77 -1.43
CA TYR A 216 17.24 -6.68 -1.82
C TYR A 216 16.34 -6.96 -0.63
N PHE A 217 15.10 -6.48 -0.69
CA PHE A 217 14.07 -6.80 0.28
C PHE A 217 13.41 -8.13 -0.07
N THR A 218 13.74 -9.17 0.70
CA THR A 218 13.23 -10.52 0.50
C THR A 218 11.96 -10.80 1.29
N ARG A 219 11.12 -11.69 0.75
CA ARG A 219 9.93 -12.23 1.44
C ARG A 219 10.16 -13.63 1.99
N THR A 220 11.35 -14.18 1.86
CA THR A 220 11.66 -15.57 2.25
C THR A 220 11.57 -15.83 3.76
N GLY A 221 11.62 -14.80 4.58
CA GLY A 221 11.38 -14.84 6.03
C GLY A 221 9.91 -14.93 6.40
N TYR A 222 9.02 -14.35 5.59
CA TYR A 222 7.61 -14.27 5.86
C TYR A 222 6.89 -15.60 5.59
N LEU A 223 6.23 -16.17 6.59
CA LEU A 223 5.63 -17.51 6.49
C LEU A 223 4.62 -17.64 5.35
N ASP A 224 3.75 -16.64 5.18
CA ASP A 224 2.76 -16.63 4.10
C ASP A 224 3.39 -16.48 2.72
N ALA A 225 4.47 -15.69 2.59
CA ALA A 225 5.20 -15.52 1.35
C ALA A 225 5.90 -16.82 0.93
N LYS A 226 6.47 -17.59 1.88
CA LYS A 226 7.07 -18.91 1.58
C LYS A 226 6.12 -19.87 0.88
N LYS A 227 4.81 -19.71 1.12
CA LYS A 227 3.77 -20.53 0.50
C LYS A 227 3.26 -19.94 -0.82
N LYS A 228 3.55 -18.68 -1.11
CA LYS A 228 3.02 -17.98 -2.29
C LYS A 228 4.06 -17.72 -3.37
N GLU A 229 5.30 -17.36 -3.00
CA GLU A 229 6.39 -17.04 -3.93
C GLU A 229 7.48 -18.13 -3.86
N VAL A 230 7.29 -19.19 -4.65
CA VAL A 230 8.24 -20.31 -4.72
C VAL A 230 9.41 -19.95 -5.61
N GLY A 231 10.64 -20.20 -5.17
CA GLY A 231 11.88 -19.95 -5.90
C GLY A 231 12.59 -18.64 -5.55
N GLU A 232 12.01 -17.74 -4.75
CA GLU A 232 12.61 -16.46 -4.37
C GLU A 232 13.99 -16.61 -3.71
N LYS A 233 14.23 -17.69 -2.95
CA LYS A 233 15.57 -17.97 -2.38
C LYS A 233 16.68 -18.07 -3.42
N THR A 234 16.35 -18.42 -4.66
CA THR A 234 17.34 -18.44 -5.74
C THR A 234 17.64 -17.03 -6.21
N LEU A 235 16.63 -16.18 -6.32
CA LEU A 235 16.79 -14.76 -6.64
C LEU A 235 17.61 -14.04 -5.56
N GLU A 236 17.28 -14.25 -4.28
CA GLU A 236 18.04 -13.73 -3.13
C GLU A 236 19.55 -14.04 -3.25
N LYS A 237 19.91 -15.29 -3.56
CA LYS A 237 21.30 -15.69 -3.76
C LYS A 237 21.96 -14.97 -4.94
N VAL A 238 21.23 -14.76 -6.03
CA VAL A 238 21.75 -14.07 -7.23
C VAL A 238 22.01 -12.60 -6.92
N PHE A 239 21.12 -11.94 -6.19
CA PHE A 239 21.29 -10.55 -5.77
C PHE A 239 22.43 -10.42 -4.74
N ALA A 240 22.52 -11.29 -3.74
CA ALA A 240 23.60 -11.33 -2.76
C ALA A 240 24.98 -11.51 -3.43
N TYR A 241 25.09 -12.37 -4.45
CA TYR A 241 26.31 -12.55 -5.24
C TYR A 241 26.78 -11.27 -5.96
N ASN A 242 25.85 -10.35 -6.22
CA ASN A 242 26.11 -9.06 -6.85
C ASN A 242 26.15 -7.90 -5.83
N ASN A 243 26.56 -8.19 -4.60
CA ASN A 243 26.75 -7.23 -3.51
C ASN A 243 25.47 -6.50 -3.07
N PHE A 244 24.29 -7.10 -3.25
CA PHE A 244 23.09 -6.59 -2.62
C PHE A 244 23.01 -7.09 -1.17
N GLU A 245 22.79 -6.20 -0.24
CA GLU A 245 22.46 -6.51 1.14
C GLU A 245 21.05 -7.08 1.21
N ILE A 246 20.86 -8.19 1.92
CA ILE A 246 19.58 -8.89 1.97
C ILE A 246 18.87 -8.55 3.27
N TYR A 247 17.69 -7.95 3.17
CA TYR A 247 16.87 -7.58 4.32
C TYR A 247 15.50 -8.26 4.28
N ASN A 248 15.03 -8.67 5.46
CA ASN A 248 13.67 -9.16 5.67
C ASN A 248 12.81 -8.02 6.22
N PRO A 249 11.91 -7.42 5.44
CA PRO A 249 11.11 -6.27 5.86
C PRO A 249 10.28 -6.51 7.12
N GLU A 250 9.86 -7.76 7.34
CA GLU A 250 9.09 -8.14 8.54
C GLU A 250 9.87 -8.07 9.85
N ARG A 251 11.19 -7.89 9.77
CA ARG A 251 12.08 -7.74 10.94
C ARG A 251 12.54 -6.30 11.16
N LEU A 252 12.15 -5.40 10.30
CA LEU A 252 12.49 -3.99 10.35
C LEU A 252 11.30 -3.18 10.85
N SER A 253 11.56 -2.13 11.59
CA SER A 253 10.57 -1.07 11.73
C SER A 253 10.36 -0.39 10.39
N ILE A 254 9.22 0.27 10.20
CA ILE A 254 8.99 1.02 8.96
C ILE A 254 10.00 2.18 8.81
N VAL A 255 10.46 2.75 9.92
CA VAL A 255 11.46 3.82 9.92
C VAL A 255 12.81 3.29 9.45
N ASP A 256 13.29 2.16 10.01
CA ASP A 256 14.56 1.53 9.58
C ASP A 256 14.50 1.16 8.09
N MET A 257 13.36 0.64 7.62
CA MET A 257 13.17 0.33 6.21
C MET A 257 13.26 1.59 5.32
N MET A 258 12.66 2.69 5.75
CA MET A 258 12.70 3.96 5.04
C MET A 258 14.13 4.54 5.01
N GLU A 259 14.88 4.45 6.10
CA GLU A 259 16.29 4.87 6.18
C GLU A 259 17.15 4.05 5.21
N ILE A 260 17.03 2.72 5.23
CA ILE A 260 17.73 1.82 4.31
C ILE A 260 17.43 2.20 2.85
N ILE A 261 16.16 2.46 2.50
CA ILE A 261 15.77 2.89 1.15
C ILE A 261 16.47 4.21 0.77
N ASN A 262 16.50 5.18 1.68
CA ASN A 262 17.07 6.50 1.42
C ASN A 262 18.59 6.51 1.31
N GLU A 263 19.26 5.54 1.92
CA GLU A 263 20.72 5.33 1.79
C GLU A 263 21.10 4.48 0.56
N SER A 264 20.13 3.99 -0.20
CA SER A 264 20.36 3.06 -1.30
C SER A 264 20.47 3.76 -2.66
N THR A 265 21.31 3.23 -3.53
CA THR A 265 21.35 3.55 -4.97
C THR A 265 20.44 2.61 -5.76
N GLU A 266 20.31 1.37 -5.32
CA GLU A 266 19.48 0.35 -5.93
C GLU A 266 18.69 -0.40 -4.86
N VAL A 267 17.37 -0.50 -5.04
CA VAL A 267 16.48 -1.31 -4.21
C VAL A 267 15.79 -2.34 -5.09
N ALA A 268 15.92 -3.61 -4.75
CA ALA A 268 15.27 -4.70 -5.47
C ALA A 268 14.28 -5.44 -4.57
N CYS A 269 13.15 -5.88 -5.11
CA CYS A 269 12.16 -6.70 -4.39
C CYS A 269 11.18 -7.36 -5.35
N ILE A 270 10.47 -8.38 -4.87
CA ILE A 270 9.34 -8.98 -5.60
C ILE A 270 8.17 -7.99 -5.65
N ASN A 271 7.49 -7.93 -6.80
CA ASN A 271 6.30 -7.10 -7.00
C ASN A 271 5.18 -7.45 -6.00
N GLY A 272 4.64 -6.42 -5.35
CA GLY A 272 3.63 -6.53 -4.29
C GLY A 272 3.59 -5.27 -3.42
N THR A 273 3.44 -5.43 -2.10
CA THR A 273 3.33 -4.30 -1.16
C THR A 273 4.69 -3.65 -0.83
N ILE A 274 5.79 -4.42 -0.85
CA ILE A 274 7.11 -3.90 -0.46
C ILE A 274 7.52 -2.67 -1.28
N PRO A 275 7.45 -2.70 -2.64
CA PRO A 275 7.86 -1.56 -3.44
C PRO A 275 7.02 -0.30 -3.23
N LEU A 276 5.81 -0.40 -2.68
CA LEU A 276 4.98 0.78 -2.37
C LEU A 276 5.60 1.69 -1.30
N ASN A 277 6.50 1.16 -0.45
CA ASN A 277 7.20 1.97 0.55
C ASN A 277 8.14 3.01 -0.06
N MET A 278 8.43 2.90 -1.35
CA MET A 278 9.19 3.93 -2.08
C MET A 278 8.51 5.31 -2.07
N ILE A 279 7.21 5.39 -1.75
CA ILE A 279 6.51 6.67 -1.56
C ILE A 279 7.13 7.54 -0.45
N PHE A 280 7.88 6.94 0.47
CA PHE A 280 8.58 7.63 1.54
C PHE A 280 10.03 7.99 1.21
N SER A 281 10.48 7.70 -0.01
CA SER A 281 11.84 8.03 -0.42
C SER A 281 12.01 9.52 -0.72
N TYR A 282 12.94 10.18 -0.02
CA TYR A 282 13.43 11.51 -0.37
C TYR A 282 14.69 11.45 -1.27
N ASN A 283 15.26 10.25 -1.46
CA ASN A 283 16.38 10.02 -2.37
C ASN A 283 15.86 9.90 -3.81
N LYS A 284 16.05 10.95 -4.60
CA LYS A 284 15.60 11.01 -6.01
C LYS A 284 16.48 10.19 -6.97
N ASN A 285 17.65 9.70 -6.50
CA ASN A 285 18.59 8.93 -7.32
C ASN A 285 18.44 7.41 -7.13
N VAL A 286 17.54 6.97 -6.28
CA VAL A 286 17.31 5.55 -6.06
C VAL A 286 16.65 4.90 -7.28
N LYS A 287 17.17 3.73 -7.68
CA LYS A 287 16.62 2.89 -8.72
C LYS A 287 15.89 1.70 -8.08
N LEU A 288 14.60 1.57 -8.34
CA LEU A 288 13.79 0.45 -7.87
C LEU A 288 13.73 -0.65 -8.93
N ILE A 289 14.17 -1.86 -8.58
CA ILE A 289 14.13 -3.05 -9.41
C ILE A 289 12.97 -3.93 -8.92
N VAL A 290 11.88 -3.97 -9.67
CA VAL A 290 10.69 -4.73 -9.35
C VAL A 290 10.69 -6.05 -10.10
N LEU A 291 10.83 -7.14 -9.37
CA LEU A 291 10.80 -8.49 -9.90
C LEU A 291 9.34 -8.96 -10.06
N ASN A 292 8.85 -8.99 -11.29
CA ASN A 292 7.47 -9.38 -11.57
C ASN A 292 7.28 -10.88 -11.38
N LYS A 293 6.36 -11.25 -10.51
CA LYS A 293 5.93 -12.64 -10.26
C LYS A 293 4.74 -13.06 -11.11
N THR A 294 4.18 -12.15 -11.88
CA THR A 294 3.06 -12.33 -12.81
C THR A 294 3.11 -11.25 -13.89
N GLY A 295 2.41 -11.43 -14.97
CA GLY A 295 2.28 -10.41 -16.03
C GLY A 295 1.30 -9.29 -15.69
N VAL A 296 0.85 -9.16 -14.44
CA VAL A 296 -0.02 -8.08 -13.99
C VAL A 296 0.83 -6.92 -13.49
N TYR A 297 0.55 -5.76 -14.03
CA TYR A 297 1.23 -4.52 -13.77
C TYR A 297 0.69 -3.81 -12.52
N HIS A 298 1.55 -3.17 -11.73
CA HIS A 298 1.17 -2.51 -10.49
C HIS A 298 1.01 -0.99 -10.68
N ARG A 299 -0.16 -0.54 -11.15
CA ARG A 299 -0.48 0.86 -11.46
C ARG A 299 -0.09 1.85 -10.36
N ASN A 300 -0.38 1.52 -9.10
CA ASN A 300 -0.11 2.42 -7.98
C ASN A 300 1.38 2.66 -7.74
N LEU A 301 2.24 1.76 -8.17
CA LEU A 301 3.68 1.93 -8.03
C LEU A 301 4.23 3.00 -8.97
N GLU A 302 3.72 3.06 -10.20
CA GLU A 302 4.09 4.12 -11.14
C GLU A 302 3.57 5.47 -10.73
N TYR A 303 2.33 5.50 -10.26
CA TYR A 303 1.73 6.66 -9.64
C TYR A 303 2.61 7.20 -8.48
N PHE A 304 3.15 6.31 -7.64
CA PHE A 304 4.09 6.68 -6.58
C PHE A 304 5.46 7.11 -7.13
N ALA A 305 5.92 6.51 -8.22
CA ALA A 305 7.16 6.93 -8.87
C ALA A 305 7.08 8.35 -9.42
N GLU A 306 5.92 8.73 -10.00
CA GLU A 306 5.66 10.11 -10.42
C GLU A 306 5.69 11.07 -9.21
N ILE A 307 4.98 10.73 -8.13
CA ILE A 307 4.90 11.55 -6.93
C ILE A 307 6.28 11.80 -6.32
N CYS A 308 7.12 10.75 -6.20
CA CYS A 308 8.42 10.82 -5.53
C CYS A 308 9.61 10.97 -6.49
N ASN A 309 9.37 10.93 -7.80
CA ASN A 309 10.38 11.06 -8.84
C ASN A 309 11.54 10.06 -8.69
N PHE A 310 11.23 8.77 -8.54
CA PHE A 310 12.23 7.70 -8.58
C PHE A 310 12.07 6.82 -9.81
N ARG A 311 13.17 6.14 -10.20
CA ARG A 311 13.20 5.29 -11.39
C ARG A 311 12.78 3.86 -11.06
N ILE A 312 11.88 3.29 -11.86
CA ILE A 312 11.44 1.88 -11.75
C ILE A 312 11.95 1.07 -12.93
N ILE A 313 12.45 -0.13 -12.65
CA ILE A 313 12.77 -1.14 -13.64
C ILE A 313 12.00 -2.40 -13.30
N TYR A 314 11.10 -2.80 -14.18
CA TYR A 314 10.37 -4.06 -14.07
C TYR A 314 11.13 -5.17 -14.78
N VAL A 315 11.36 -6.28 -14.08
CA VAL A 315 12.00 -7.47 -14.65
C VAL A 315 11.11 -8.68 -14.43
N ASP A 316 10.71 -9.34 -15.51
CA ASP A 316 9.88 -10.54 -15.42
C ASP A 316 10.69 -11.74 -14.95
N VAL A 317 10.34 -12.27 -13.76
CA VAL A 317 10.98 -13.45 -13.15
C VAL A 317 10.02 -14.63 -12.99
N TYR A 318 8.83 -14.57 -13.55
CA TYR A 318 7.81 -15.63 -13.50
C TYR A 318 7.93 -16.58 -14.70
N ASP A 319 7.52 -17.84 -14.50
CA ASP A 319 7.37 -18.79 -15.60
C ASP A 319 6.09 -18.47 -16.39
N LYS A 320 6.24 -18.16 -17.69
CA LYS A 320 5.11 -17.82 -18.60
C LYS A 320 4.03 -18.90 -18.66
N LYS A 321 4.38 -20.18 -18.44
CA LYS A 321 3.43 -21.30 -18.43
C LYS A 321 2.49 -21.27 -17.22
N PHE A 322 2.91 -20.63 -16.13
CA PHE A 322 2.19 -20.55 -14.86
C PHE A 322 1.86 -19.12 -14.46
N LYS A 323 1.65 -18.26 -15.43
CA LYS A 323 1.30 -16.86 -15.25
C LYS A 323 0.02 -16.74 -14.42
N ALA A 324 0.13 -16.21 -13.22
CA ALA A 324 -1.03 -15.89 -12.38
C ALA A 324 -1.80 -14.69 -12.95
N LYS A 325 -3.11 -14.65 -12.67
CA LYS A 325 -4.02 -13.59 -13.16
C LYS A 325 -4.03 -12.35 -12.26
N ASP A 326 -3.46 -12.45 -11.07
CA ASP A 326 -3.57 -11.44 -10.01
C ASP A 326 -2.25 -11.35 -9.22
N LEU A 327 -1.89 -10.13 -8.77
CA LEU A 327 -0.70 -9.88 -7.95
C LEU A 327 -0.82 -10.40 -6.50
N GLY A 328 -2.03 -10.44 -5.96
CA GLY A 328 -2.30 -10.79 -4.56
C GLY A 328 -2.58 -12.27 -4.31
N VAL A 329 -2.85 -13.04 -5.37
CA VAL A 329 -3.42 -14.40 -5.26
C VAL A 329 -2.48 -15.44 -5.86
N GLY A 330 -1.54 -15.95 -5.03
CA GLY A 330 -0.60 -17.05 -5.38
C GLY A 330 -1.22 -18.46 -5.32
N PRO A 331 -0.43 -19.53 -5.49
CA PRO A 331 1.03 -19.49 -5.49
C PRO A 331 1.61 -18.90 -6.77
N PHE A 332 2.82 -18.37 -6.64
CA PHE A 332 3.63 -17.88 -7.75
C PHE A 332 4.90 -18.72 -7.85
N ILE A 333 5.42 -18.89 -9.05
CA ILE A 333 6.75 -19.48 -9.27
C ILE A 333 7.63 -18.44 -9.93
N VAL A 334 8.74 -18.12 -9.26
CA VAL A 334 9.75 -17.16 -9.71
C VAL A 334 11.09 -17.86 -9.90
N THR A 335 11.83 -17.44 -10.90
CA THR A 335 13.09 -18.08 -11.29
C THR A 335 14.02 -17.08 -11.99
N VAL A 336 15.25 -17.52 -12.24
CA VAL A 336 16.22 -16.79 -13.06
C VAL A 336 15.83 -16.94 -14.52
N THR A 337 14.98 -16.04 -15.01
CA THR A 337 14.53 -15.98 -16.40
C THR A 337 15.60 -15.38 -17.33
N ASP A 338 15.41 -15.51 -18.65
CA ASP A 338 16.26 -14.83 -19.63
C ASP A 338 16.16 -13.30 -19.50
N ASN A 339 14.99 -12.77 -19.13
CA ASN A 339 14.82 -11.34 -18.84
C ASN A 339 15.74 -10.89 -17.68
N LEU A 340 15.80 -11.64 -16.59
CA LEU A 340 16.70 -11.32 -15.47
C LEU A 340 18.18 -11.48 -15.89
N ARG A 341 18.52 -12.49 -16.72
CA ARG A 341 19.87 -12.68 -17.25
C ARG A 341 20.33 -11.49 -18.08
N ASN A 342 19.48 -11.06 -19.01
CA ASN A 342 19.76 -9.91 -19.87
C ASN A 342 19.92 -8.65 -19.06
N TYR A 343 18.99 -8.39 -18.13
CA TYR A 343 19.09 -7.25 -17.24
C TYR A 343 20.42 -7.22 -16.45
N PHE A 344 20.87 -8.39 -15.94
CA PHE A 344 22.13 -8.47 -15.21
C PHE A 344 23.33 -8.25 -16.09
N LEU A 345 23.35 -8.84 -17.29
CA LEU A 345 24.43 -8.65 -18.25
C LEU A 345 24.56 -7.18 -18.67
N ASP A 346 23.45 -6.53 -18.99
CA ASP A 346 23.40 -5.11 -19.40
C ASP A 346 23.86 -4.16 -18.27
N ASN A 347 23.73 -4.58 -17.00
CA ASN A 347 24.17 -3.82 -15.84
C ASN A 347 25.50 -4.32 -15.22
N GLY A 348 26.28 -5.15 -15.94
CA GLY A 348 27.58 -5.64 -15.49
C GLY A 348 27.51 -6.63 -14.32
N MET A 349 26.34 -7.19 -14.06
CA MET A 349 26.11 -8.17 -12.98
C MET A 349 26.25 -9.60 -13.48
N LYS A 350 26.50 -10.55 -12.58
CA LYS A 350 26.74 -11.97 -12.90
C LYS A 350 25.69 -12.87 -12.29
N ILE A 351 25.44 -14.00 -12.95
CA ILE A 351 24.56 -15.05 -12.43
C ILE A 351 25.42 -16.25 -12.04
N PRO A 352 25.44 -16.66 -10.76
CA PRO A 352 26.20 -17.80 -10.28
C PRO A 352 25.79 -19.08 -11.03
N ASN A 353 26.77 -19.93 -11.39
CA ASN A 353 26.52 -21.15 -12.16
C ASN A 353 25.55 -22.09 -11.47
N GLU A 354 25.60 -22.20 -10.16
CA GLU A 354 24.70 -23.04 -9.33
C GLU A 354 23.23 -22.59 -9.36
N THR A 355 22.96 -21.36 -9.78
CA THR A 355 21.59 -20.82 -9.90
C THR A 355 21.04 -20.87 -11.32
N LYS A 356 21.86 -21.29 -12.29
CA LYS A 356 21.47 -21.42 -13.70
C LYS A 356 20.55 -22.59 -13.98
N THR A 357 20.59 -23.62 -13.12
CA THR A 357 19.78 -24.84 -13.27
C THR A 357 18.39 -24.66 -12.68
N PHE A 358 17.39 -25.11 -13.43
CA PHE A 358 16.01 -25.19 -12.97
C PHE A 358 15.91 -26.09 -11.72
N LYS A 359 15.30 -25.57 -10.65
CA LYS A 359 15.14 -26.34 -9.42
C LYS A 359 13.83 -27.14 -9.46
N TYR A 360 13.93 -28.40 -9.83
CA TYR A 360 12.80 -29.34 -9.86
C TYR A 360 11.99 -29.35 -8.54
N LYS A 361 12.68 -29.20 -7.40
CA LYS A 361 12.04 -29.12 -6.08
C LYS A 361 11.08 -27.91 -5.96
N ASP A 362 11.46 -26.75 -6.46
CA ASP A 362 10.62 -25.53 -6.42
C ASP A 362 9.37 -25.74 -7.29
N TYR A 363 9.53 -26.37 -8.43
CA TYR A 363 8.42 -26.69 -9.31
C TYR A 363 7.42 -27.67 -8.68
N CYS A 364 7.90 -28.76 -8.09
CA CYS A 364 7.05 -29.70 -7.37
C CYS A 364 6.32 -29.01 -6.21
N THR A 365 7.03 -28.17 -5.44
CA THR A 365 6.42 -27.40 -4.38
C THR A 365 5.30 -26.46 -4.90
N PHE A 366 5.56 -25.78 -6.00
CA PHE A 366 4.56 -24.92 -6.63
C PHE A 366 3.32 -25.70 -7.06
N LEU A 367 3.49 -26.85 -7.73
CA LEU A 367 2.37 -27.69 -8.18
C LEU A 367 1.52 -28.21 -7.03
N ILE A 368 2.16 -28.62 -5.92
CA ILE A 368 1.45 -29.05 -4.70
C ILE A 368 0.62 -27.87 -4.12
N LEU A 369 1.21 -26.70 -4.02
CA LEU A 369 0.50 -25.51 -3.54
C LEU A 369 -0.67 -25.12 -4.45
N LEU A 370 -0.50 -25.24 -5.76
CA LEU A 370 -1.53 -24.95 -6.74
C LEU A 370 -2.70 -25.95 -6.62
N ALA A 371 -2.40 -27.24 -6.48
CA ALA A 371 -3.40 -28.29 -6.26
C ALA A 371 -4.18 -28.06 -4.96
N ASN A 372 -3.48 -27.79 -3.86
CA ASN A 372 -4.10 -27.50 -2.55
C ASN A 372 -5.03 -26.28 -2.60
N ARG A 373 -4.62 -25.25 -3.35
CA ARG A 373 -5.46 -24.07 -3.56
C ARG A 373 -6.73 -24.44 -4.36
N SER A 374 -6.59 -25.19 -5.44
CA SER A 374 -7.73 -25.61 -6.27
C SER A 374 -8.77 -26.37 -5.44
N VAL A 375 -8.32 -27.29 -4.58
CA VAL A 375 -9.20 -28.03 -3.64
C VAL A 375 -9.88 -27.08 -2.66
N ARG A 376 -9.14 -26.20 -2.04
CA ARG A 376 -9.67 -25.21 -1.08
C ARG A 376 -10.71 -24.29 -1.71
N ASP A 377 -10.47 -23.80 -2.94
CA ASP A 377 -11.40 -22.91 -3.64
C ASP A 377 -12.69 -23.63 -4.03
N LYS A 378 -12.62 -24.92 -4.38
CA LYS A 378 -13.81 -25.78 -4.61
C LYS A 378 -14.62 -26.04 -3.33
N LEU A 379 -13.95 -26.16 -2.17
CA LEU A 379 -14.61 -26.41 -0.88
C LEU A 379 -15.12 -25.13 -0.18
N ARG A 380 -14.70 -23.96 -0.64
CA ARG A 380 -15.06 -22.67 -0.04
C ARG A 380 -16.58 -22.41 0.02
N PRO A 381 -17.36 -22.67 -1.04
CA PRO A 381 -18.83 -22.50 -0.97
C PRO A 381 -19.49 -23.37 0.09
N VAL A 382 -19.03 -24.62 0.22
CA VAL A 382 -19.55 -25.57 1.23
C VAL A 382 -19.23 -25.08 2.64
N LYS A 383 -18.00 -24.62 2.88
CA LYS A 383 -17.58 -24.06 4.17
C LYS A 383 -18.37 -22.80 4.54
N ASN A 384 -18.67 -21.94 3.58
CA ASN A 384 -19.45 -20.73 3.82
C ASN A 384 -20.90 -21.08 4.18
N LYS A 385 -21.51 -22.04 3.46
CA LYS A 385 -22.86 -22.53 3.74
C LYS A 385 -22.99 -23.19 5.12
N LEU A 386 -21.96 -23.95 5.54
CA LEU A 386 -21.90 -24.54 6.89
C LEU A 386 -21.79 -23.45 7.97
N LYS A 387 -21.02 -22.40 7.76
CA LYS A 387 -20.94 -21.26 8.69
C LYS A 387 -22.28 -20.53 8.82
N GLU A 388 -22.99 -20.31 7.73
CA GLU A 388 -24.34 -19.70 7.76
C GLU A 388 -25.37 -20.55 8.54
N ILE A 389 -25.23 -21.88 8.52
CA ILE A 389 -26.08 -22.79 9.27
C ILE A 389 -25.73 -22.80 10.77
N LEU A 390 -24.46 -22.70 11.12
CA LEU A 390 -23.98 -22.73 12.51
C LEU A 390 -24.13 -21.38 13.25
N HIS A 391 -24.36 -20.30 12.52
CA HIS A 391 -24.62 -18.96 13.08
C HIS A 391 -26.10 -18.53 13.03
N LYS A 392 -26.99 -19.42 12.63
CA LYS A 392 -28.45 -19.36 12.86
C LYS A 392 -28.82 -20.18 14.09
#